data_c6a1bda890f674f7aa8f4f6e1b6e943b
#
_entry.id   c6a1bda890f674f7aa8f4f6e1b6e943b
#
_cell.length_a   1.000
_cell.length_b   1.000
_cell.length_c   1.000
_cell.angle_alpha   90.00
_cell.angle_beta   90.00
_cell.angle_gamma   90.00
#
_symmetry.space_group_name_H-M   'P 1'
#
loop_
_entity.id
_entity.type
_entity.pdbx_description
1 polymer ?
#
loop_
_entity_poly.entity_id
_entity_poly.type
_entity_poly.pdbx_seq_one_letter_code
_entity_poly.pdbx_strand_id
1 'polypeptide(L)'
;MPTIFGGNRSSGYDVANSLRGTRGDSNYLSRTFETGDRDKWTWSAWVKKNSNGNVIALFSSWADSNNNSVFNFTDEDTLQYHDKAAGSTQAKLVTNRKFKDPAAWYHIVLTYDS
;
A
#
# COMPACT_ATOMS: atom_id res chain seq x y z
N MET A 1 -39.83 5.51 22.21
CA MET A 1 -38.95 5.07 21.13
C MET A 1 -37.52 5.14 21.61
N PRO A 2 -36.80 4.05 21.63
CA PRO A 2 -35.37 4.13 21.92
C PRO A 2 -34.66 4.82 20.76
N THR A 3 -34.01 5.93 21.03
CA THR A 3 -33.20 6.64 20.07
C THR A 3 -31.77 6.07 20.17
N ILE A 4 -31.33 5.33 19.13
CA ILE A 4 -29.96 4.86 19.07
C ILE A 4 -29.11 6.01 18.55
N PHE A 5 -28.39 6.68 19.44
CA PHE A 5 -27.33 7.59 19.06
C PHE A 5 -26.06 6.75 18.78
N GLY A 6 -26.03 6.12 17.62
CA GLY A 6 -24.82 5.56 17.07
C GLY A 6 -23.96 6.67 16.48
N GLY A 7 -23.50 7.58 17.30
CA GLY A 7 -22.48 8.53 16.89
C GLY A 7 -21.14 7.80 16.80
N ASN A 8 -20.78 7.30 15.62
CA ASN A 8 -19.40 7.00 15.33
C ASN A 8 -18.68 8.35 15.25
N ARG A 9 -18.27 8.88 16.41
CA ARG A 9 -17.35 10.03 16.46
C ARG A 9 -16.04 9.53 15.87
N SER A 10 -15.75 9.96 14.65
CA SER A 10 -14.38 9.91 14.16
C SER A 10 -13.50 10.60 15.20
N SER A 11 -12.46 9.95 15.63
CA SER A 11 -11.49 10.45 16.60
C SER A 11 -10.70 11.62 16.00
N GLY A 12 -11.33 12.75 15.71
CA GLY A 12 -10.68 14.01 15.43
C GLY A 12 -9.77 14.12 14.20
N TYR A 13 -9.58 13.04 13.44
CA TYR A 13 -8.83 13.06 12.19
C TYR A 13 -9.79 12.91 11.01
N ASP A 14 -9.99 14.01 10.29
CA ASP A 14 -10.84 14.03 9.10
C ASP A 14 -9.96 13.92 7.84
N VAL A 15 -10.20 12.88 7.03
CA VAL A 15 -9.54 12.72 5.73
C VAL A 15 -10.39 13.42 4.68
N ALA A 16 -10.10 14.70 4.44
CA ALA A 16 -10.86 15.57 3.55
C ALA A 16 -10.68 15.22 2.06
N ASN A 17 -9.60 14.52 1.69
CA ASN A 17 -9.25 14.28 0.30
C ASN A 17 -8.87 12.82 0.04
N SER A 18 -9.16 12.35 -1.17
CA SER A 18 -8.73 11.05 -1.66
C SER A 18 -8.15 11.18 -3.07
N LEU A 19 -7.22 10.30 -3.40
CA LEU A 19 -6.68 10.16 -4.74
C LEU A 19 -7.22 8.88 -5.37
N ARG A 20 -7.69 8.99 -6.62
CA ARG A 20 -8.09 7.84 -7.42
C ARG A 20 -7.13 7.67 -8.60
N GLY A 21 -6.50 6.50 -8.68
CA GLY A 21 -5.76 6.06 -9.86
C GLY A 21 -6.67 5.29 -10.80
N THR A 22 -6.58 5.55 -12.09
CA THR A 22 -7.29 4.81 -13.14
C THR A 22 -6.30 3.89 -13.85
N ARG A 23 -6.65 2.61 -13.98
CA ARG A 23 -5.82 1.65 -14.70
C ARG A 23 -5.74 2.03 -16.17
N GLY A 24 -4.52 2.02 -16.72
CA GLY A 24 -4.27 2.36 -18.12
C GLY A 24 -3.78 3.79 -18.34
N ASP A 25 -3.98 4.68 -17.38
CA ASP A 25 -3.60 6.10 -17.50
C ASP A 25 -2.21 6.41 -16.95
N SER A 26 -1.48 5.36 -16.48
CA SER A 26 -0.15 5.51 -15.87
C SER A 26 -0.08 6.55 -14.73
N ASN A 27 -1.17 6.65 -13.98
CA ASN A 27 -1.27 7.60 -12.86
C ASN A 27 -0.37 7.17 -11.71
N TYR A 28 0.54 8.04 -11.28
CA TYR A 28 1.37 7.82 -10.10
C TYR A 28 1.69 9.14 -9.41
N LEU A 29 2.02 9.05 -8.12
CA LEU A 29 2.64 10.13 -7.38
C LEU A 29 4.12 9.82 -7.22
N SER A 30 4.97 10.80 -7.46
CA SER A 30 6.40 10.67 -7.22
C SER A 30 6.90 11.73 -6.25
N ARG A 31 7.87 11.34 -5.44
CA ARG A 31 8.58 12.24 -4.54
C ARG A 31 10.04 11.81 -4.44
N THR A 32 10.94 12.76 -4.53
CA THR A 32 12.33 12.56 -4.14
C THR A 32 12.45 12.84 -2.65
N PHE A 33 12.91 11.87 -1.90
CA PHE A 33 13.19 12.02 -0.47
C PHE A 33 14.61 12.52 -0.29
N GLU A 34 14.80 13.38 0.72
CA GLU A 34 16.14 13.69 1.22
C GLU A 34 16.76 12.44 1.87
N THR A 35 18.05 12.54 2.23
CA THR A 35 18.77 11.44 2.88
C THR A 35 18.05 11.07 4.18
N GLY A 36 17.46 9.88 4.21
CA GLY A 36 16.79 9.29 5.36
C GLY A 36 17.44 7.97 5.77
N ASP A 37 16.90 7.35 6.79
CA ASP A 37 17.29 6.01 7.20
C ASP A 37 16.65 4.99 6.23
N ARG A 38 17.50 4.23 5.52
CA ARG A 38 17.04 3.20 4.58
C ARG A 38 16.71 1.89 5.26
N ASP A 39 17.22 1.71 6.47
CA ASP A 39 17.10 0.48 7.23
C ASP A 39 15.88 0.50 8.15
N LYS A 40 15.31 1.71 8.37
CA LYS A 40 14.13 1.90 9.24
C LYS A 40 13.15 2.87 8.63
N TRP A 41 12.00 2.38 8.24
CA TRP A 41 10.93 3.21 7.70
C TRP A 41 9.56 2.57 7.89
N THR A 42 8.53 3.39 7.81
CA THR A 42 7.14 2.97 7.87
C THR A 42 6.35 3.62 6.75
N TRP A 43 5.56 2.82 6.06
CA TRP A 43 4.56 3.27 5.11
C TRP A 43 3.16 2.97 5.66
N SER A 44 2.26 3.93 5.57
CA SER A 44 0.90 3.79 6.07
C SER A 44 -0.09 4.53 5.15
N ALA A 45 -1.18 3.87 4.79
CA ALA A 45 -2.25 4.48 4.02
C ALA A 45 -3.58 3.74 4.18
N TRP A 46 -4.68 4.47 3.93
CA TRP A 46 -5.98 3.88 3.63
C TRP A 46 -6.08 3.64 2.13
N VAL A 47 -6.39 2.40 1.77
CA VAL A 47 -6.42 1.96 0.37
C VAL A 47 -7.74 1.26 0.08
N LYS A 48 -8.31 1.58 -1.08
CA LYS A 48 -9.44 0.85 -1.65
C LYS A 48 -9.05 0.32 -3.01
N LYS A 49 -9.19 -0.99 -3.20
CA LYS A 49 -8.95 -1.62 -4.51
C LYS A 49 -10.10 -1.27 -5.45
N ASN A 50 -9.81 -1.16 -6.73
CA ASN A 50 -10.82 -0.98 -7.76
C ASN A 50 -11.11 -2.26 -8.56
N SER A 51 -10.27 -3.29 -8.41
CA SER A 51 -10.41 -4.58 -9.12
C SER A 51 -9.66 -5.69 -8.39
N ASN A 52 -10.03 -6.93 -8.69
CA ASN A 52 -9.36 -8.14 -8.23
C ASN A 52 -8.56 -8.79 -9.37
N GLY A 53 -7.66 -9.71 -9.02
CA GLY A 53 -6.88 -10.48 -9.99
C GLY A 53 -5.87 -9.65 -10.76
N ASN A 54 -5.44 -8.50 -10.23
CA ASN A 54 -4.47 -7.62 -10.86
C ASN A 54 -3.38 -7.19 -9.90
N VAL A 55 -2.18 -7.00 -10.42
CA VAL A 55 -1.10 -6.35 -9.67
C VAL A 55 -1.42 -4.86 -9.54
N ILE A 56 -1.47 -4.37 -8.29
CA ILE A 56 -1.74 -2.96 -7.97
C ILE A 56 -0.62 -2.48 -7.06
N ALA A 57 0.28 -1.67 -7.60
CA ALA A 57 1.37 -1.08 -6.83
C ALA A 57 0.83 0.00 -5.87
N LEU A 58 1.25 -0.06 -4.62
CA LEU A 58 0.95 0.92 -3.59
C LEU A 58 2.11 1.88 -3.38
N PHE A 59 3.31 1.32 -3.30
CA PHE A 59 4.55 2.06 -3.10
C PHE A 59 5.69 1.33 -3.81
N SER A 60 6.58 2.07 -4.46
CA SER A 60 7.77 1.48 -5.06
C SER A 60 8.93 2.47 -5.09
N SER A 61 10.12 1.92 -4.93
CA SER A 61 11.38 2.56 -5.25
C SER A 61 12.07 1.72 -6.32
N TRP A 62 12.38 2.32 -7.45
CA TRP A 62 12.87 1.60 -8.61
C TRP A 62 14.08 2.29 -9.22
N ALA A 63 15.22 1.63 -9.21
CA ALA A 63 16.40 2.04 -9.95
C ALA A 63 16.53 1.22 -11.25
N ASP A 64 16.49 -0.10 -11.14
CA ASP A 64 16.54 -1.05 -12.26
C ASP A 64 15.95 -2.41 -11.85
N SER A 65 15.99 -3.41 -12.74
CA SER A 65 15.47 -4.76 -12.48
C SER A 65 16.19 -5.54 -11.37
N ASN A 66 17.38 -5.11 -10.99
CA ASN A 66 18.21 -5.73 -9.96
C ASN A 66 18.17 -4.97 -8.63
N ASN A 67 17.69 -3.71 -8.65
CA ASN A 67 17.67 -2.81 -7.49
C ASN A 67 16.31 -2.13 -7.41
N ASN A 68 15.40 -2.70 -6.66
CA ASN A 68 14.05 -2.19 -6.50
C ASN A 68 13.37 -2.71 -5.23
N SER A 69 12.46 -1.91 -4.71
CA SER A 69 11.55 -2.28 -3.64
C SER A 69 10.13 -2.01 -4.10
N VAL A 70 9.26 -2.99 -3.96
CA VAL A 70 7.85 -2.88 -4.40
C VAL A 70 6.92 -3.39 -3.32
N PHE A 71 5.91 -2.59 -3.02
CA PHE A 71 4.80 -2.94 -2.16
C PHE A 71 3.50 -2.91 -2.98
N ASN A 72 2.83 -4.04 -3.11
CA ASN A 72 1.72 -4.18 -4.05
C ASN A 72 0.70 -5.23 -3.61
N PHE A 73 -0.51 -5.14 -4.14
CA PHE A 73 -1.37 -6.31 -4.26
C PHE A 73 -0.93 -7.16 -5.45
N THR A 74 -0.93 -8.46 -5.26
CA THR A 74 -0.62 -9.42 -6.32
C THR A 74 -1.87 -9.74 -7.16
N ASP A 75 -1.70 -10.46 -8.26
CA ASP A 75 -2.78 -11.00 -9.08
C ASP A 75 -3.61 -12.08 -8.35
N GLU A 76 -3.09 -12.64 -7.26
CA GLU A 76 -3.84 -13.54 -6.35
C GLU A 76 -4.60 -12.80 -5.26
N ASP A 77 -4.63 -11.46 -5.29
CA ASP A 77 -5.24 -10.58 -4.29
C ASP A 77 -4.58 -10.62 -2.90
N THR A 78 -3.36 -11.10 -2.79
CA THR A 78 -2.54 -11.02 -1.59
C THR A 78 -1.76 -9.71 -1.55
N LEU A 79 -1.31 -9.29 -0.36
CA LEU A 79 -0.42 -8.15 -0.21
C LEU A 79 1.03 -8.65 -0.18
N GLN A 80 1.91 -8.03 -0.96
CA GLN A 80 3.31 -8.41 -1.07
C GLN A 80 4.22 -7.20 -0.91
N TYR A 81 5.27 -7.36 -0.09
CA TYR A 81 6.47 -6.53 -0.12
C TYR A 81 7.64 -7.34 -0.67
N HIS A 82 8.40 -6.76 -1.55
CA HIS A 82 9.56 -7.36 -2.16
C HIS A 82 10.67 -6.34 -2.28
N ASP A 83 11.84 -6.69 -1.78
CA ASP A 83 13.05 -5.87 -1.87
C ASP A 83 14.15 -6.65 -2.56
N LYS A 84 14.84 -5.99 -3.49
CA LYS A 84 15.90 -6.57 -4.33
C LYS A 84 17.09 -5.64 -4.39
N ALA A 85 18.26 -6.18 -4.14
CA ALA A 85 19.54 -5.48 -4.30
C ALA A 85 20.54 -6.37 -5.02
N ALA A 86 21.28 -5.80 -5.98
CA ALA A 86 22.26 -6.49 -6.81
C ALA A 86 21.75 -7.80 -7.43
N GLY A 87 20.46 -7.83 -7.84
CA GLY A 87 19.82 -8.98 -8.44
C GLY A 87 19.33 -10.05 -7.43
N SER A 88 19.68 -9.93 -6.15
CA SER A 88 19.28 -10.85 -5.09
C SER A 88 18.10 -10.31 -4.29
N THR A 89 17.15 -11.19 -3.94
CA THR A 89 16.05 -10.84 -3.05
C THR A 89 16.57 -10.69 -1.63
N GLN A 90 16.43 -9.51 -1.05
CA GLN A 90 16.82 -9.19 0.33
C GLN A 90 15.67 -9.47 1.30
N ALA A 91 14.46 -9.10 0.92
CA ALA A 91 13.27 -9.36 1.69
C ALA A 91 12.09 -9.69 0.76
N LYS A 92 11.25 -10.64 1.19
CA LYS A 92 9.98 -10.92 0.55
C LYS A 92 8.96 -11.34 1.58
N LEU A 93 7.90 -10.58 1.71
CA LEU A 93 6.76 -10.87 2.58
C LEU A 93 5.51 -11.00 1.70
N VAL A 94 4.71 -12.01 1.95
CA VAL A 94 3.42 -12.20 1.29
C VAL A 94 2.39 -12.59 2.33
N THR A 95 1.23 -11.95 2.31
CA THR A 95 0.16 -12.30 3.25
C THR A 95 -0.53 -13.60 2.83
N ASN A 96 -0.95 -14.39 3.81
CA ASN A 96 -1.86 -15.52 3.56
C ASN A 96 -3.29 -15.05 3.29
N ARG A 97 -3.64 -13.85 3.78
CA ARG A 97 -4.95 -13.24 3.57
C ARG A 97 -5.07 -12.73 2.14
N LYS A 98 -6.22 -13.00 1.53
CA LYS A 98 -6.64 -12.41 0.24
C LYS A 98 -7.59 -11.24 0.47
N PHE A 99 -7.35 -10.13 -0.22
CA PHE A 99 -8.09 -8.88 -0.11
C PHE A 99 -9.04 -8.77 -1.31
N LYS A 100 -10.15 -9.53 -1.28
CA LYS A 100 -11.04 -9.68 -2.44
C LYS A 100 -12.22 -8.71 -2.49
N ASP A 101 -12.42 -7.91 -1.44
CA ASP A 101 -13.51 -6.94 -1.44
C ASP A 101 -13.06 -5.59 -2.04
N PRO A 102 -13.46 -5.28 -3.29
CA PRO A 102 -13.10 -4.01 -3.92
C PRO A 102 -13.92 -2.82 -3.39
N ALA A 103 -14.96 -3.08 -2.59
CA ALA A 103 -15.77 -2.04 -1.95
C ALA A 103 -15.21 -1.61 -0.58
N ALA A 104 -14.32 -2.41 0.01
CA ALA A 104 -13.77 -2.15 1.33
C ALA A 104 -12.58 -1.19 1.30
N TRP A 105 -12.49 -0.35 2.33
CA TRP A 105 -11.28 0.39 2.67
C TRP A 105 -10.41 -0.46 3.58
N TYR A 106 -9.13 -0.52 3.27
CA TYR A 106 -8.11 -1.19 4.07
C TYR A 106 -7.14 -0.16 4.63
N HIS A 107 -6.93 -0.15 5.94
CA HIS A 107 -5.81 0.55 6.53
C HIS A 107 -4.60 -0.39 6.53
N ILE A 108 -3.57 -0.01 5.81
CA ILE A 108 -2.38 -0.83 5.60
C ILE A 108 -1.18 -0.11 6.19
N VAL A 109 -0.42 -0.83 6.98
CA VAL A 109 0.83 -0.35 7.57
C VAL A 109 1.93 -1.37 7.25
N LEU A 110 3.02 -0.90 6.68
CA LEU A 110 4.24 -1.67 6.46
C LEU A 110 5.37 -1.00 7.23
N THR A 111 5.97 -1.71 8.16
CA THR A 111 7.17 -1.27 8.89
C THR A 111 8.35 -2.13 8.47
N TYR A 112 9.45 -1.49 8.13
CA TYR A 112 10.70 -2.13 7.79
C TYR A 112 11.76 -1.72 8.82
N ASP A 113 12.44 -2.72 9.41
CA ASP A 113 13.54 -2.56 10.35
C ASP A 113 14.53 -3.69 10.08
N SER A 114 15.69 -3.35 9.51
CA SER A 114 16.76 -4.31 9.13
C SER A 114 18.06 -4.07 9.88
#